data_fa237f0fe9212fc085ec6bbba5b70f60
#
_entry.id   fa237f0fe9212fc085ec6bbba5b70f60
#
_cell.length_a   1.000
_cell.length_b   1.000
_cell.length_c   1.000
_cell.angle_alpha   90.00
_cell.angle_beta   90.00
_cell.angle_gamma   90.00
#
_symmetry.space_group_name_H-M   'P 1'
#
loop_
_entity.id
_entity.type
_entity.pdbx_description
1 polymer ?
#
loop_
_entity_poly.entity_id
_entity_poly.type
_entity_poly.pdbx_seq_one_letter_code
_entity_poly.pdbx_strand_id
1 'polypeptide(L)'
;MHRDERLFMMGGETGHRNQPELTGAEKAAIILIDERIARWTKEQAEAAAYFLHPATQSKKQYATEIARQLSITPQAVGYRLKGAGVRQLDEALTVLELDWVERWDLTK
;
A
#
# COMPACT_ATOMS: atom_id res chain seq x y z
N MET A 1 16.16 9.77 4.14
CA MET A 1 15.22 10.35 4.14
C MET A 1 14.14 10.45 3.15
N HIS A 2 14.09 9.53 2.26
CA HIS A 2 13.02 9.47 1.31
C HIS A 2 11.69 9.16 1.95
N ARG A 3 11.74 8.56 3.12
CA ARG A 3 10.53 8.24 3.85
C ARG A 3 9.76 9.47 4.23
N ASP A 4 10.48 10.51 4.63
CA ASP A 4 9.82 11.74 5.01
C ASP A 4 9.17 12.41 3.81
N GLU A 5 9.80 12.28 2.66
CA GLU A 5 9.22 12.84 1.45
C GLU A 5 7.91 12.18 1.10
N ARG A 6 7.84 10.87 1.28
CA ARG A 6 6.59 10.17 1.01
C ARG A 6 5.48 10.61 1.94
N LEU A 7 5.81 10.82 3.19
CA LEU A 7 4.82 11.29 4.14
C LEU A 7 4.29 12.67 3.74
N PHE A 8 5.16 13.51 3.28
CA PHE A 8 4.73 14.81 2.78
C PHE A 8 3.74 14.67 1.65
N MET A 9 4.08 13.83 0.70
CA MET A 9 3.23 13.68 -0.46
C MET A 9 1.87 13.16 -0.10
N MET A 10 1.79 12.32 0.91
CA MET A 10 0.50 11.80 1.35
C MET A 10 -0.19 12.75 2.29
N GLY A 11 0.55 13.56 3.00
CA GLY A 11 0.01 14.35 4.09
C GLY A 11 -0.46 15.74 3.71
N GLY A 12 -0.45 16.06 2.44
CA GLY A 12 -0.90 17.38 2.08
C GLY A 12 0.10 18.46 2.38
N GLU A 13 1.33 18.10 2.27
CA GLU A 13 2.43 19.01 2.51
C GLU A 13 2.36 20.26 1.63
N THR A 14 1.61 20.19 0.58
CA THR A 14 1.46 21.30 -0.32
C THR A 14 0.89 22.55 0.34
N GLY A 15 0.34 22.38 1.53
CA GLY A 15 -0.20 23.52 2.23
C GLY A 15 -1.56 23.98 1.76
N HIS A 16 -2.25 23.14 1.04
CA HIS A 16 -3.61 23.46 0.62
C HIS A 16 -4.52 23.54 1.82
N ARG A 17 -5.14 24.66 1.99
CA ARG A 17 -5.97 24.86 3.17
C ARG A 17 -7.20 24.01 3.19
N ASN A 18 -7.66 23.55 2.02
CA ASN A 18 -8.87 22.75 1.95
C ASN A 18 -8.64 21.27 2.20
N GLN A 19 -7.38 20.87 2.35
CA GLN A 19 -7.09 19.47 2.62
C GLN A 19 -7.19 19.19 4.10
N PRO A 20 -7.84 18.10 4.48
CA PRO A 20 -7.85 17.73 5.90
C PRO A 20 -6.46 17.32 6.33
N GLU A 21 -6.14 17.67 7.53
CA GLU A 21 -4.87 17.26 8.09
C GLU A 21 -4.96 15.83 8.58
N LEU A 22 -3.84 15.15 8.55
CA LEU A 22 -3.78 13.81 9.08
C LEU A 22 -3.92 13.84 10.59
N THR A 23 -4.70 12.91 11.11
CA THR A 23 -4.78 12.73 12.56
C THR A 23 -3.49 12.10 13.07
N GLY A 24 -3.30 12.13 14.39
CA GLY A 24 -2.16 11.44 14.97
C GLY A 24 -2.13 9.96 14.65
N ALA A 25 -3.30 9.33 14.71
CA ALA A 25 -3.39 7.91 14.40
C ALA A 25 -3.03 7.63 12.94
N GLU A 26 -3.44 8.49 12.04
CA GLU A 26 -3.10 8.30 10.64
C GLU A 26 -1.62 8.46 10.41
N LYS A 27 -1.01 9.45 11.05
CA LYS A 27 0.44 9.63 10.92
C LYS A 27 1.19 8.42 11.44
N ALA A 28 0.76 7.89 12.58
CA ALA A 28 1.38 6.71 13.14
C ALA A 28 1.25 5.52 12.20
N ALA A 29 0.08 5.33 11.61
CA ALA A 29 -0.14 4.23 10.69
C ALA A 29 0.76 4.36 9.46
N ILE A 30 0.86 5.57 8.92
CA ILE A 30 1.69 5.79 7.74
C ILE A 30 3.16 5.53 8.05
N ILE A 31 3.61 5.94 9.23
CA ILE A 31 4.98 5.68 9.63
C ILE A 31 5.26 4.17 9.66
N LEU A 32 4.34 3.40 10.23
CA LEU A 32 4.52 1.97 10.33
C LEU A 32 4.44 1.29 8.95
N ILE A 33 3.54 1.75 8.12
CA ILE A 33 3.42 1.23 6.76
C ILE A 33 4.70 1.50 5.98
N ASP A 34 5.19 2.71 6.08
CA ASP A 34 6.41 3.09 5.38
C ASP A 34 7.60 2.27 5.86
N GLU A 35 7.67 2.03 7.16
CA GLU A 35 8.73 1.21 7.73
C GLU A 35 8.65 -0.22 7.21
N ARG A 36 7.44 -0.76 7.12
CA ARG A 36 7.27 -2.11 6.61
C ARG A 36 7.73 -2.22 5.16
N ILE A 37 7.32 -1.28 4.35
CA ILE A 37 7.69 -1.28 2.94
C ILE A 37 9.20 -1.16 2.78
N ALA A 38 9.82 -0.34 3.61
CA ALA A 38 11.26 -0.14 3.54
C ALA A 38 12.05 -1.41 3.85
N ARG A 39 11.41 -2.38 4.51
CA ARG A 39 12.07 -3.63 4.87
C ARG A 39 11.90 -4.73 3.83
N TRP A 40 11.08 -4.51 2.84
CA TRP A 40 10.87 -5.54 1.82
C TRP A 40 12.17 -5.85 1.10
N THR A 41 12.38 -7.13 0.82
CA THR A 41 13.43 -7.51 -0.10
C THR A 41 12.99 -7.12 -1.51
N LYS A 42 13.94 -7.16 -2.43
CA LYS A 42 13.62 -6.87 -3.82
C LYS A 42 12.52 -7.81 -4.33
N GLU A 43 12.64 -9.09 -3.99
CA GLU A 43 11.67 -10.08 -4.45
C GLU A 43 10.29 -9.83 -3.83
N GLN A 44 10.26 -9.47 -2.57
CA GLN A 44 9.00 -9.14 -1.92
C GLN A 44 8.37 -7.90 -2.56
N ALA A 45 9.18 -6.91 -2.83
CA ALA A 45 8.69 -5.67 -3.43
C ALA A 45 8.11 -5.92 -4.81
N GLU A 46 8.75 -6.78 -5.60
CA GLU A 46 8.24 -7.11 -6.92
C GLU A 46 6.88 -7.77 -6.85
N ALA A 47 6.76 -8.78 -6.01
CA ALA A 47 5.50 -9.47 -5.87
C ALA A 47 4.41 -8.56 -5.32
N ALA A 48 4.76 -7.74 -4.34
CA ALA A 48 3.81 -6.83 -3.74
C ALA A 48 3.32 -5.79 -4.75
N ALA A 49 4.20 -5.30 -5.60
CA ALA A 49 3.80 -4.31 -6.60
C ALA A 49 2.73 -4.86 -7.53
N TYR A 50 2.90 -6.11 -7.96
CA TYR A 50 1.88 -6.75 -8.77
C TYR A 50 0.59 -6.96 -8.00
N PHE A 51 0.70 -7.41 -6.76
CA PHE A 51 -0.49 -7.68 -5.96
C PHE A 51 -1.29 -6.42 -5.71
N LEU A 52 -0.62 -5.32 -5.44
CA LEU A 52 -1.30 -4.06 -5.11
C LEU A 52 -1.81 -3.33 -6.33
N HIS A 53 -1.43 -3.77 -7.51
CA HIS A 53 -1.92 -3.15 -8.73
C HIS A 53 -3.43 -3.37 -8.85
N PRO A 54 -4.19 -2.33 -9.15
CA PRO A 54 -5.66 -2.46 -9.14
C PRO A 54 -6.19 -3.57 -10.04
N ALA A 55 -5.57 -3.78 -11.20
CA ALA A 55 -6.04 -4.82 -12.12
C ALA A 55 -5.86 -6.21 -11.53
N THR A 56 -4.82 -6.41 -10.73
CA THR A 56 -4.54 -7.71 -10.13
C THR A 56 -5.51 -8.02 -9.01
N GLN A 57 -5.82 -7.02 -8.20
CA GLN A 57 -6.63 -7.25 -7.01
C GLN A 57 -8.03 -7.76 -7.33
N SER A 58 -8.53 -7.46 -8.50
CA SER A 58 -9.86 -7.90 -8.86
C SER A 58 -9.90 -9.30 -9.42
N LYS A 59 -8.77 -10.00 -9.48
CA LYS A 59 -8.71 -11.32 -10.07
C LYS A 59 -8.62 -12.38 -9.01
N LYS A 60 -9.34 -13.48 -9.23
CA LYS A 60 -9.32 -14.58 -8.28
C LYS A 60 -8.01 -15.34 -8.28
N GLN A 61 -7.32 -15.35 -9.40
CA GLN A 61 -6.12 -16.16 -9.55
C GLN A 61 -4.89 -15.29 -9.63
N TYR A 62 -4.81 -14.34 -8.74
CA TYR A 62 -3.70 -13.40 -8.76
C TYR A 62 -2.35 -14.11 -8.59
N ALA A 63 -2.30 -15.18 -7.80
CA ALA A 63 -1.03 -15.86 -7.57
C ALA A 63 -0.49 -16.46 -8.87
N THR A 64 -1.37 -17.06 -9.66
CA THR A 64 -0.97 -17.63 -10.94
C THR A 64 -0.50 -16.55 -11.91
N GLU A 65 -1.22 -15.45 -11.92
CA GLU A 65 -0.88 -14.35 -12.82
C GLU A 65 0.47 -13.74 -12.45
N ILE A 66 0.68 -13.49 -11.17
CA ILE A 66 1.94 -12.92 -10.70
C ILE A 66 3.08 -13.90 -10.98
N ALA A 67 2.83 -15.19 -10.75
CA ALA A 67 3.85 -16.20 -10.99
C ALA A 67 4.30 -16.19 -12.44
N ARG A 68 3.35 -16.04 -13.35
CA ARG A 68 3.67 -15.98 -14.75
C ARG A 68 4.51 -14.76 -15.09
N GLN A 69 4.14 -13.61 -14.51
CA GLN A 69 4.87 -12.37 -14.77
C GLN A 69 6.29 -12.42 -14.23
N LEU A 70 6.49 -13.08 -13.10
CA LEU A 70 7.79 -13.13 -12.46
C LEU A 70 8.57 -14.40 -12.80
N SER A 71 7.98 -15.32 -13.56
CA SER A 71 8.60 -16.59 -13.94
C SER A 71 8.97 -17.43 -12.72
N ILE A 72 8.06 -17.49 -11.77
CA ILE A 72 8.21 -18.31 -10.57
C ILE A 72 6.93 -19.10 -10.37
N THR A 73 6.93 -19.95 -9.34
CA THR A 73 5.74 -20.76 -9.06
C THR A 73 4.73 -19.95 -8.25
N PRO A 74 3.45 -20.33 -8.31
CA PRO A 74 2.45 -19.70 -7.46
C PRO A 74 2.75 -19.83 -5.97
N GLN A 75 3.35 -20.94 -5.55
CA GLN A 75 3.75 -21.10 -4.16
C GLN A 75 4.79 -20.06 -3.77
N ALA A 76 5.75 -19.81 -4.67
CA ALA A 76 6.77 -18.80 -4.39
C ALA A 76 6.16 -17.42 -4.27
N VAL A 77 5.16 -17.13 -5.11
CA VAL A 77 4.42 -15.87 -4.99
C VAL A 77 3.79 -15.78 -3.60
N GLY A 78 3.14 -16.85 -3.16
CA GLY A 78 2.51 -16.88 -1.86
C GLY A 78 3.48 -16.59 -0.74
N TYR A 79 4.65 -17.21 -0.79
CA TYR A 79 5.67 -16.96 0.23
C TYR A 79 6.14 -15.52 0.23
N ARG A 80 6.37 -14.96 -0.95
CA ARG A 80 6.82 -13.58 -1.03
C ARG A 80 5.78 -12.61 -0.50
N LEU A 81 4.52 -12.82 -0.86
CA LEU A 81 3.44 -11.93 -0.41
C LEU A 81 3.24 -12.05 1.09
N LYS A 82 3.29 -13.29 1.60
CA LYS A 82 3.13 -13.49 3.04
C LYS A 82 4.28 -12.85 3.81
N GLY A 83 5.52 -13.05 3.34
CA GLY A 83 6.67 -12.44 3.98
C GLY A 83 6.63 -10.92 3.95
N ALA A 84 6.04 -10.36 2.90
CA ALA A 84 5.91 -8.91 2.80
C ALA A 84 4.78 -8.38 3.67
N GLY A 85 3.87 -9.23 4.14
CA GLY A 85 2.72 -8.78 4.90
C GLY A 85 1.76 -7.98 4.04
N VAL A 86 1.68 -8.30 2.76
CA VAL A 86 0.98 -7.44 1.82
C VAL A 86 -0.53 -7.45 2.03
N ARG A 87 -1.09 -8.56 2.52
CA ARG A 87 -2.53 -8.60 2.76
C ARG A 87 -2.92 -7.64 3.87
N GLN A 88 -2.14 -7.64 4.94
CA GLN A 88 -2.39 -6.73 6.05
C GLN A 88 -2.16 -5.29 5.63
N LEU A 89 -1.14 -5.08 4.82
CA LEU A 89 -0.87 -3.75 4.29
C LEU A 89 -2.01 -3.26 3.42
N ASP A 90 -2.48 -4.13 2.54
CA ASP A 90 -3.58 -3.78 1.64
C ASP A 90 -4.84 -3.44 2.44
N GLU A 91 -5.10 -4.21 3.47
CA GLU A 91 -6.25 -3.96 4.33
C GLU A 91 -6.13 -2.61 5.05
N ALA A 92 -4.94 -2.35 5.58
CA ALA A 92 -4.71 -1.08 6.27
C ALA A 92 -4.85 0.11 5.31
N LEU A 93 -4.31 -0.02 4.11
CA LEU A 93 -4.42 1.04 3.13
C LEU A 93 -5.87 1.27 2.72
N THR A 94 -6.64 0.20 2.60
CA THR A 94 -8.05 0.32 2.25
C THR A 94 -8.81 1.08 3.32
N VAL A 95 -8.55 0.75 4.58
CA VAL A 95 -9.22 1.44 5.69
C VAL A 95 -8.85 2.92 5.70
N LEU A 96 -7.57 3.22 5.54
CA LEU A 96 -7.12 4.61 5.51
C LEU A 96 -7.76 5.38 4.36
N GLU A 97 -7.83 4.74 3.21
CA GLU A 97 -8.38 5.38 2.03
C GLU A 97 -9.87 5.67 2.20
N LEU A 98 -10.62 4.72 2.74
CA LEU A 98 -12.05 4.92 2.96
C LEU A 98 -12.30 6.04 3.96
N ASP A 99 -11.54 6.04 5.04
CA ASP A 99 -11.68 7.10 6.04
C ASP A 99 -11.34 8.45 5.46
N TRP A 100 -10.28 8.50 4.68
CA TRP A 100 -9.85 9.73 4.05
C TRP A 100 -10.91 10.27 3.10
N VAL A 101 -11.46 9.37 2.26
CA VAL A 101 -12.49 9.77 1.30
C VAL A 101 -13.72 10.31 2.03
N GLU A 102 -14.10 9.66 3.12
CA GLU A 102 -15.27 10.11 3.88
C GLU A 102 -15.09 11.50 4.44
N ARG A 103 -13.95 11.74 5.05
CA ARG A 103 -13.68 13.05 5.65
C ARG A 103 -13.49 14.14 4.60
N TRP A 104 -13.09 13.74 3.43
CA TRP A 104 -12.70 14.66 2.38
C TRP A 104 -13.72 14.67 1.26
N ASP A 105 -14.94 14.33 1.58
CA ASP A 105 -15.96 14.11 0.57
C ASP A 105 -16.29 15.40 -0.15
N LEU A 106 -15.85 15.48 -1.38
CA LEU A 106 -16.04 16.67 -2.19
C LEU A 106 -17.34 16.66 -2.98
N THR A 107 -18.10 15.62 -2.86
CA THR A 107 -19.35 15.51 -3.59
C THR A 107 -20.52 16.15 -2.85
N LYS A 108 -20.33 16.54 -1.63
CA LYS A 108 -21.38 17.14 -0.83
C LYS A 108 -21.65 18.58 -1.21
#